data_0bd9c33baf339fc1828fbfa2128b6fac
#
_entry.id   0bd9c33baf339fc1828fbfa2128b6fac
#
_cell.length_a   1.000
_cell.length_b   1.000
_cell.length_c   1.000
_cell.angle_alpha   90.00
_cell.angle_beta   90.00
_cell.angle_gamma   90.00
#
_symmetry.space_group_name_H-M   'P 1'
#
loop_
_entity.id
_entity.type
_entity.pdbx_description
1 polymer ?
#
loop_
_entity_poly.entity_id
_entity_poly.type
_entity_poly.pdbx_seq_one_letter_code
_entity_poly.pdbx_strand_id
1 'polypeptide(L)'
;HNINRMNVMNIKTKLILGIGMLAGMIILLVTLSVVNLQTLTATEPDSPAAMPALERALLWISITGGICILTGLILLYWLPRSISKPIKELKEGILEIANHNYEKRLDMSDNEEFREVADSFNRMAERLTEYRASTLSDILSAKKFIEAIVNSINDPIIGLNTEREVLFINDEALSILNMKRENVIRKSAEELSLKNDLLRRLIRELVTPSDQKEALKIYADNKESYFKVSYVPIINTEAEKGEPHKLGDVILLKNITEFKELDSAKTTFISTISHELKTPIAAIMMSLQLLEDKRVGALNDEQEQLSKSIKENSERLLSITGELLNMTQVEAGKLQLMPKITKPIELIEYAIKANQVQADKFNIQIEVEYPEEKIGKLFVDSEKIAWVLTNLLSNAIRYSKENGHVVIGAKQDENWIELYVQDFGKGIDPRYHKSIFDRYFRVPGTKVQGSGLGLSISKDFVEAHGG
;
A
#
# COMPACT_ATOMS: atom_id res chain seq x y z
N HIS A 1 25.41 0.40 76.91
CA HIS A 1 26.44 0.28 75.84
C HIS A 1 26.45 -1.09 75.09
N ASN A 2 25.94 -2.16 75.68
CA ASN A 2 25.94 -3.51 75.05
C ASN A 2 24.74 -3.79 74.09
N ILE A 3 23.66 -3.06 74.23
CA ILE A 3 22.46 -3.26 73.35
C ILE A 3 22.72 -2.70 71.94
N ASN A 4 23.49 -1.63 71.79
CA ASN A 4 23.82 -1.05 70.46
C ASN A 4 24.84 -1.87 69.65
N ARG A 5 25.68 -2.71 70.30
CA ARG A 5 26.60 -3.61 69.59
C ARG A 5 25.92 -4.84 68.96
N MET A 6 24.79 -5.28 69.50
CA MET A 6 24.03 -6.40 68.92
C MET A 6 23.27 -6.06 67.66
N ASN A 7 22.96 -4.78 67.42
CA ASN A 7 22.29 -4.33 66.16
C ASN A 7 23.20 -4.34 64.94
N VAL A 8 24.53 -4.32 65.11
CA VAL A 8 25.52 -4.30 64.01
C VAL A 8 26.01 -5.69 63.63
N MET A 9 25.56 -6.75 64.32
CA MET A 9 26.01 -8.12 64.03
C MET A 9 25.15 -8.75 62.93
N ASN A 10 25.82 -9.42 61.97
CA ASN A 10 25.24 -10.20 60.87
C ASN A 10 24.23 -11.25 61.40
N ILE A 11 23.09 -11.48 60.73
CA ILE A 11 22.04 -12.44 61.11
C ILE A 11 22.62 -13.84 61.33
N LYS A 12 23.57 -14.29 60.49
CA LYS A 12 24.28 -15.55 60.64
C LYS A 12 25.02 -15.60 62.01
N THR A 13 25.72 -14.53 62.34
CA THR A 13 26.47 -14.44 63.61
C THR A 13 25.52 -14.38 64.80
N LYS A 14 24.41 -13.64 64.70
CA LYS A 14 23.39 -13.55 65.75
C LYS A 14 22.71 -14.92 65.97
N LEU A 15 22.44 -15.65 64.87
CA LEU A 15 21.82 -16.97 64.91
C LEU A 15 22.77 -18.01 65.50
N ILE A 16 24.04 -18.04 65.08
CA ILE A 16 25.06 -18.93 65.60
C ILE A 16 25.28 -18.65 67.11
N LEU A 17 25.33 -17.40 67.53
CA LEU A 17 25.56 -16.97 68.85
C LEU A 17 24.35 -17.33 69.77
N GLY A 18 23.11 -17.12 69.26
CA GLY A 18 21.88 -17.47 69.95
C GLY A 18 21.70 -19.01 70.16
N ILE A 19 21.86 -19.75 69.04
CA ILE A 19 21.78 -21.21 69.07
C ILE A 19 22.95 -21.82 69.91
N GLY A 20 24.16 -21.28 69.71
CA GLY A 20 25.32 -21.75 70.48
C GLY A 20 25.20 -21.44 71.94
N MET A 21 24.66 -20.28 72.35
CA MET A 21 24.37 -19.95 73.73
C MET A 21 23.33 -20.87 74.37
N LEU A 22 22.24 -21.12 73.58
CA LEU A 22 21.20 -22.06 74.06
C LEU A 22 21.73 -23.49 74.20
N ALA A 23 22.49 -23.99 73.25
CA ALA A 23 23.13 -25.29 73.28
C ALA A 23 24.14 -25.38 74.44
N GLY A 24 24.98 -24.36 74.67
CA GLY A 24 25.92 -24.28 75.79
C GLY A 24 25.20 -24.29 77.15
N MET A 25 24.08 -23.58 77.28
CA MET A 25 23.26 -23.58 78.50
C MET A 25 22.59 -24.93 78.73
N ILE A 26 22.12 -25.62 77.69
CA ILE A 26 21.56 -26.98 77.84
C ILE A 26 22.65 -27.97 78.29
N ILE A 27 23.83 -27.90 77.71
CA ILE A 27 24.99 -28.70 78.07
C ILE A 27 25.36 -28.40 79.52
N LEU A 28 25.40 -27.15 79.95
CA LEU A 28 25.68 -26.75 81.32
C LEU A 28 24.63 -27.28 82.27
N LEU A 29 23.35 -27.19 81.92
CA LEU A 29 22.24 -27.73 82.71
C LEU A 29 22.32 -29.24 82.88
N VAL A 30 22.63 -29.98 81.83
CA VAL A 30 22.82 -31.41 81.82
C VAL A 30 24.04 -31.79 82.66
N THR A 31 25.18 -31.15 82.52
CA THR A 31 26.38 -31.41 83.28
C THR A 31 26.19 -31.09 84.73
N LEU A 32 25.57 -29.96 85.05
CA LEU A 32 25.24 -29.60 86.45
C LEU A 32 24.29 -30.61 87.11
N SER A 33 23.28 -31.08 86.33
CA SER A 33 22.33 -32.09 86.77
C SER A 33 23.02 -33.42 87.07
N VAL A 34 23.94 -33.86 86.17
CA VAL A 34 24.72 -35.10 86.37
C VAL A 34 25.66 -35.01 87.56
N VAL A 35 26.40 -33.88 87.71
CA VAL A 35 27.30 -33.67 88.84
C VAL A 35 26.52 -33.63 90.16
N ASN A 36 25.40 -32.94 90.19
CA ASN A 36 24.52 -32.91 91.36
C ASN A 36 23.93 -34.28 91.73
N LEU A 37 23.58 -35.08 90.70
CA LEU A 37 23.11 -36.47 90.91
C LEU A 37 24.22 -37.35 91.51
N GLN A 38 25.46 -37.20 90.98
CA GLN A 38 26.62 -37.93 91.53
C GLN A 38 26.96 -37.54 92.97
N THR A 39 26.86 -36.25 93.26
CA THR A 39 27.10 -35.80 94.66
C THR A 39 26.01 -36.24 95.59
N LEU A 40 24.76 -36.31 95.14
CA LEU A 40 23.66 -36.88 95.92
C LEU A 40 23.78 -38.39 96.16
N THR A 41 24.26 -39.16 95.17
CA THR A 41 24.48 -40.60 95.31
C THR A 41 25.71 -40.95 96.16
N ALA A 42 26.66 -40.04 96.26
CA ALA A 42 27.88 -40.21 97.09
C ALA A 42 27.69 -39.77 98.54
N THR A 43 26.60 -39.14 98.90
CA THR A 43 26.29 -38.70 100.27
C THR A 43 25.39 -39.72 100.92
N GLU A 44 25.79 -40.30 102.13
CA GLU A 44 24.95 -41.23 102.84
C GLU A 44 23.60 -40.57 103.21
N PRO A 45 22.46 -41.33 103.06
CA PRO A 45 21.11 -40.70 103.18
C PRO A 45 20.82 -40.06 104.53
N ASP A 46 21.51 -40.52 105.60
CA ASP A 46 21.30 -40.06 106.99
C ASP A 46 22.31 -38.98 107.41
N SER A 47 23.12 -38.43 106.53
CA SER A 47 24.11 -37.40 106.85
C SER A 47 23.46 -36.00 106.96
N PRO A 48 23.80 -35.18 108.01
CA PRO A 48 23.26 -33.82 108.18
C PRO A 48 23.61 -32.88 107.09
N ALA A 49 24.47 -33.29 106.13
CA ALA A 49 24.87 -32.51 104.93
C ALA A 49 24.04 -32.78 103.69
N ALA A 50 23.21 -33.85 103.66
CA ALA A 50 22.44 -34.27 102.48
C ALA A 50 21.30 -33.29 102.09
N MET A 51 20.55 -32.78 103.05
CA MET A 51 19.47 -31.80 102.81
C MET A 51 19.95 -30.44 102.21
N PRO A 52 21.00 -29.77 102.74
CA PRO A 52 21.47 -28.51 102.15
C PRO A 52 22.18 -28.68 100.81
N ALA A 53 22.67 -29.91 100.50
CA ALA A 53 23.19 -30.22 99.15
C ALA A 53 22.08 -30.35 98.14
N LEU A 54 20.97 -31.05 98.47
CA LEU A 54 19.79 -31.18 97.60
C LEU A 54 19.14 -29.80 97.27
N GLU A 55 18.95 -29.01 98.35
CA GLU A 55 18.38 -27.65 98.15
C GLU A 55 19.23 -26.77 97.18
N ARG A 56 20.55 -26.75 97.31
CA ARG A 56 21.46 -26.06 96.45
C ARG A 56 21.42 -26.59 95.00
N ALA A 57 21.38 -27.91 94.83
CA ALA A 57 21.26 -28.56 93.55
C ALA A 57 19.95 -28.14 92.79
N LEU A 58 18.82 -28.24 93.50
CA LEU A 58 17.53 -27.80 92.99
C LEU A 58 17.50 -26.30 92.61
N LEU A 59 18.13 -25.47 93.45
CA LEU A 59 18.21 -24.03 93.25
C LEU A 59 19.03 -23.69 91.94
N TRP A 60 20.18 -24.37 91.78
CA TRP A 60 20.98 -24.13 90.56
C TRP A 60 20.30 -24.68 89.30
N ILE A 61 19.65 -25.83 89.36
CA ILE A 61 18.87 -26.40 88.23
C ILE A 61 17.69 -25.49 87.87
N SER A 62 17.02 -24.93 88.86
CA SER A 62 15.89 -24.03 88.66
C SER A 62 16.34 -22.69 88.04
N ILE A 63 17.47 -22.15 88.49
CA ILE A 63 18.03 -20.90 87.98
C ILE A 63 18.48 -21.09 86.47
N THR A 64 19.25 -22.13 86.21
CA THR A 64 19.75 -22.41 84.86
C THR A 64 18.61 -22.80 83.92
N GLY A 65 17.63 -23.57 84.35
CA GLY A 65 16.42 -23.86 83.60
C GLY A 65 15.59 -22.65 83.31
N GLY A 66 15.44 -21.75 84.31
CA GLY A 66 14.75 -20.49 84.12
C GLY A 66 15.42 -19.57 83.03
N ILE A 67 16.76 -19.53 83.11
CA ILE A 67 17.54 -18.74 82.07
C ILE A 67 17.42 -19.38 80.70
N CYS A 68 17.44 -20.74 80.59
CA CYS A 68 17.23 -21.45 79.33
C CYS A 68 15.84 -21.16 78.71
N ILE A 69 14.80 -21.18 79.54
CA ILE A 69 13.45 -20.85 79.11
C ILE A 69 13.37 -19.39 78.62
N LEU A 70 13.95 -18.46 79.38
CA LEU A 70 13.96 -17.02 79.04
C LEU A 70 14.67 -16.80 77.73
N THR A 71 15.86 -17.39 77.54
CA THR A 71 16.59 -17.25 76.26
C THR A 71 15.86 -17.90 75.08
N GLY A 72 15.19 -19.03 75.30
CA GLY A 72 14.32 -19.70 74.32
C GLY A 72 13.15 -18.76 73.84
N LEU A 73 12.48 -18.17 74.86
CA LEU A 73 11.39 -17.19 74.54
C LEU A 73 11.87 -15.96 73.79
N ILE A 74 13.06 -15.44 74.16
CA ILE A 74 13.67 -14.31 73.41
C ILE A 74 13.96 -14.71 71.99
N LEU A 75 14.53 -15.88 71.73
CA LEU A 75 14.81 -16.37 70.39
C LEU A 75 13.52 -16.61 69.59
N LEU A 76 12.51 -17.17 70.16
CA LEU A 76 11.21 -17.46 69.56
C LEU A 76 10.47 -16.17 69.17
N TYR A 77 10.66 -15.10 69.92
CA TYR A 77 10.09 -13.78 69.55
C TYR A 77 10.92 -13.02 68.51
N TRP A 78 12.23 -13.13 68.56
CA TRP A 78 13.14 -12.35 67.73
C TRP A 78 13.36 -12.96 66.34
N LEU A 79 13.47 -14.30 66.21
CA LEU A 79 13.76 -15.00 64.96
C LEU A 79 12.70 -14.74 63.87
N PRO A 80 11.38 -14.82 64.14
CA PRO A 80 10.36 -14.52 63.14
C PRO A 80 10.39 -13.09 62.69
N ARG A 81 10.72 -12.13 63.51
CA ARG A 81 10.82 -10.73 63.15
C ARG A 81 12.07 -10.42 62.32
N SER A 82 13.16 -11.10 62.60
CA SER A 82 14.44 -10.83 61.96
C SER A 82 14.60 -11.49 60.58
N ILE A 83 13.89 -12.61 60.34
CA ILE A 83 14.07 -13.40 59.11
C ILE A 83 12.73 -13.61 58.37
N SER A 84 11.70 -14.12 59.05
CA SER A 84 10.47 -14.53 58.37
C SER A 84 9.68 -13.34 57.81
N LYS A 85 9.61 -12.23 58.54
CA LYS A 85 8.90 -11.03 58.08
C LYS A 85 9.54 -10.40 56.84
N PRO A 86 10.86 -10.12 56.77
CA PRO A 86 11.50 -9.62 55.56
C PRO A 86 11.35 -10.51 54.33
N ILE A 87 11.47 -11.83 54.53
CA ILE A 87 11.29 -12.79 53.44
C ILE A 87 9.85 -12.76 52.89
N LYS A 88 8.86 -12.64 53.79
CA LYS A 88 7.46 -12.53 53.38
C LYS A 88 7.19 -11.25 52.60
N GLU A 89 7.71 -10.09 53.05
CA GLU A 89 7.59 -8.81 52.38
C GLU A 89 8.28 -8.83 51.02
N LEU A 90 9.47 -9.45 50.90
CA LEU A 90 10.16 -9.64 49.62
C LEU A 90 9.33 -10.50 48.65
N LYS A 91 8.77 -11.63 49.13
CA LYS A 91 7.89 -12.48 48.34
C LYS A 91 6.68 -11.71 47.82
N GLU A 92 6.01 -10.97 48.70
CA GLU A 92 4.87 -10.12 48.34
C GLU A 92 5.26 -9.06 47.30
N GLY A 93 6.41 -8.39 47.46
CA GLY A 93 6.93 -7.42 46.53
C GLY A 93 7.18 -8.03 45.13
N ILE A 94 7.79 -9.22 45.07
CA ILE A 94 8.04 -9.93 43.81
C ILE A 94 6.71 -10.31 43.12
N LEU A 95 5.71 -10.75 43.89
CA LEU A 95 4.39 -11.05 43.34
C LEU A 95 3.68 -9.78 42.79
N GLU A 96 3.83 -8.65 43.44
CA GLU A 96 3.31 -7.38 42.97
C GLU A 96 3.96 -6.98 41.61
N ILE A 97 5.27 -7.13 41.49
CA ILE A 97 5.96 -6.88 40.19
C ILE A 97 5.47 -7.85 39.12
N ALA A 98 5.30 -9.13 39.45
CA ALA A 98 4.76 -10.13 38.54
C ALA A 98 3.33 -9.79 38.07
N ASN A 99 2.55 -9.12 38.92
CA ASN A 99 1.22 -8.59 38.61
C ASN A 99 1.26 -7.18 37.94
N HIS A 100 2.42 -6.78 37.43
CA HIS A 100 2.63 -5.49 36.77
C HIS A 100 2.50 -4.24 37.66
N ASN A 101 2.51 -4.40 39.01
CA ASN A 101 2.56 -3.28 39.94
C ASN A 101 4.02 -2.94 40.28
N TYR A 102 4.62 -2.06 39.45
CA TYR A 102 6.01 -1.64 39.59
C TYR A 102 6.20 -0.47 40.57
N GLU A 103 5.12 0.06 41.17
CA GLU A 103 5.19 1.17 42.13
C GLU A 103 5.54 0.68 43.54
N LYS A 104 5.40 -0.63 43.82
CA LYS A 104 5.73 -1.22 45.11
C LYS A 104 7.20 -1.00 45.43
N ARG A 105 7.47 -0.51 46.66
CA ARG A 105 8.81 -0.38 47.24
C ARG A 105 8.89 -1.19 48.50
N LEU A 106 10.08 -1.74 48.76
CA LEU A 106 10.39 -2.44 49.99
C LEU A 106 11.19 -1.52 50.90
N ASP A 107 10.75 -1.38 52.15
CA ASP A 107 11.50 -0.68 53.21
C ASP A 107 11.96 -1.70 54.24
N MET A 108 13.23 -2.05 54.22
CA MET A 108 13.89 -3.00 55.12
C MET A 108 15.06 -2.34 55.84
N SER A 109 14.88 -1.08 56.23
CA SER A 109 15.91 -0.26 56.89
C SER A 109 16.41 -0.84 58.21
N ASP A 110 15.56 -1.63 58.90
CA ASP A 110 15.88 -2.23 60.19
C ASP A 110 16.86 -3.43 60.14
N ASN A 111 17.05 -4.01 58.93
CA ASN A 111 17.90 -5.17 58.71
C ASN A 111 18.98 -4.90 57.66
N GLU A 112 20.24 -4.77 58.09
CA GLU A 112 21.35 -4.40 57.21
C GLU A 112 21.55 -5.37 56.02
N GLU A 113 21.33 -6.67 56.23
CA GLU A 113 21.49 -7.71 55.21
C GLU A 113 20.33 -7.73 54.19
N PHE A 114 19.12 -7.42 54.64
CA PHE A 114 17.96 -7.30 53.74
C PHE A 114 17.86 -5.95 53.08
N ARG A 115 18.56 -4.92 53.57
CA ARG A 115 18.62 -3.58 52.97
C ARG A 115 19.18 -3.63 51.56
N GLU A 116 20.30 -4.33 51.34
CA GLU A 116 20.92 -4.46 50.03
C GLU A 116 20.00 -5.17 49.03
N VAL A 117 19.25 -6.17 49.48
CA VAL A 117 18.25 -6.88 48.66
C VAL A 117 17.07 -5.97 48.34
N ALA A 118 16.56 -5.22 49.35
CA ALA A 118 15.49 -4.25 49.15
C ALA A 118 15.90 -3.12 48.21
N ASP A 119 17.14 -2.60 48.33
CA ASP A 119 17.66 -1.58 47.40
C ASP A 119 17.80 -2.11 45.97
N SER A 120 18.24 -3.36 45.82
CA SER A 120 18.33 -4.00 44.50
C SER A 120 16.96 -4.25 43.87
N PHE A 121 15.98 -4.67 44.69
CA PHE A 121 14.58 -4.81 44.29
C PHE A 121 13.99 -3.45 43.87
N ASN A 122 14.20 -2.39 44.65
CA ASN A 122 13.69 -1.06 44.40
C ASN A 122 14.29 -0.48 43.13
N ARG A 123 15.59 -0.66 42.84
CA ARG A 123 16.24 -0.27 41.59
C ARG A 123 15.69 -1.03 40.40
N MET A 124 15.39 -2.34 40.55
CA MET A 124 14.76 -3.14 39.51
C MET A 124 13.34 -2.62 39.19
N ALA A 125 12.54 -2.37 40.24
CA ALA A 125 11.19 -1.83 40.09
C ALA A 125 11.18 -0.45 39.41
N GLU A 126 12.14 0.41 39.77
CA GLU A 126 12.34 1.74 39.13
C GLU A 126 12.67 1.60 37.65
N ARG A 127 13.63 0.77 37.28
CA ARG A 127 14.00 0.53 35.88
C ARG A 127 12.85 -0.06 35.06
N LEU A 128 12.04 -0.96 35.64
CA LEU A 128 10.86 -1.51 34.96
C LEU A 128 9.79 -0.43 34.74
N THR A 129 9.61 0.49 35.69
CA THR A 129 8.71 1.64 35.56
C THR A 129 9.16 2.56 34.44
N GLU A 130 10.45 2.91 34.41
CA GLU A 130 11.06 3.76 33.36
C GLU A 130 10.97 3.11 31.98
N TYR A 131 11.31 1.82 31.88
CA TYR A 131 11.22 1.06 30.62
C TYR A 131 9.80 1.04 30.08
N ARG A 132 8.81 0.77 30.93
CA ARG A 132 7.40 0.79 30.53
C ARG A 132 6.95 2.18 30.08
N ALA A 133 7.32 3.22 30.81
CA ALA A 133 6.98 4.59 30.46
C ALA A 133 7.63 5.01 29.12
N SER A 134 8.90 4.66 28.92
CA SER A 134 9.63 4.93 27.67
C SER A 134 8.99 4.18 26.49
N THR A 135 8.76 2.88 26.62
CA THR A 135 8.16 2.07 25.55
C THR A 135 6.75 2.58 25.17
N LEU A 136 5.94 2.94 26.18
CA LEU A 136 4.61 3.51 25.91
C LEU A 136 4.71 4.87 25.22
N SER A 137 5.64 5.71 25.66
CA SER A 137 5.92 7.02 25.04
C SER A 137 6.36 6.85 23.58
N ASP A 138 7.25 5.90 23.30
CA ASP A 138 7.73 5.63 21.94
C ASP A 138 6.61 5.14 21.02
N ILE A 139 5.77 4.22 21.51
CA ILE A 139 4.59 3.74 20.76
C ILE A 139 3.60 4.87 20.49
N LEU A 140 3.30 5.70 21.49
CA LEU A 140 2.40 6.84 21.33
C LEU A 140 2.96 7.89 20.37
N SER A 141 4.27 8.14 20.44
CA SER A 141 4.96 9.06 19.53
C SER A 141 4.95 8.55 18.09
N ALA A 142 5.26 7.26 17.90
CA ALA A 142 5.19 6.62 16.58
C ALA A 142 3.76 6.66 16.02
N LYS A 143 2.75 6.38 16.84
CA LYS A 143 1.34 6.47 16.42
C LYS A 143 0.97 7.88 15.99
N LYS A 144 1.30 8.91 16.79
CA LYS A 144 1.04 10.32 16.44
C LYS A 144 1.76 10.72 15.16
N PHE A 145 2.99 10.26 14.97
CA PHE A 145 3.76 10.53 13.77
C PHE A 145 3.11 9.92 12.52
N ILE A 146 2.66 8.67 12.60
CA ILE A 146 1.92 8.01 11.49
C ILE A 146 0.61 8.75 11.20
N GLU A 147 -0.16 9.12 12.23
CA GLU A 147 -1.40 9.90 12.06
C GLU A 147 -1.14 11.25 11.39
N ALA A 148 -0.05 11.94 11.77
CA ALA A 148 0.33 13.21 11.15
C ALA A 148 0.73 13.03 9.68
N ILE A 149 1.51 11.98 9.34
CA ILE A 149 1.87 11.66 7.95
C ILE A 149 0.60 11.40 7.12
N VAL A 150 -0.28 10.52 7.60
CA VAL A 150 -1.50 10.15 6.87
C VAL A 150 -2.41 11.38 6.67
N ASN A 151 -2.51 12.28 7.65
CA ASN A 151 -3.29 13.51 7.52
C ASN A 151 -2.62 14.58 6.66
N SER A 152 -1.30 14.52 6.45
CA SER A 152 -0.59 15.45 5.54
C SER A 152 -0.74 15.06 4.06
N ILE A 153 -1.28 13.90 3.77
CA ILE A 153 -1.54 13.45 2.40
C ILE A 153 -2.86 14.04 1.92
N ASN A 154 -2.80 14.77 0.80
CA ASN A 154 -3.96 15.42 0.20
C ASN A 154 -4.91 14.45 -0.52
N ASP A 155 -4.49 13.20 -0.73
CA ASP A 155 -5.35 12.16 -1.28
C ASP A 155 -6.16 11.50 -0.17
N PRO A 156 -7.48 11.27 -0.34
CA PRO A 156 -8.31 10.55 0.62
C PRO A 156 -7.83 9.12 0.84
N ILE A 157 -7.66 8.75 2.11
CA ILE A 157 -7.17 7.42 2.52
C ILE A 157 -8.09 6.84 3.59
N ILE A 158 -8.51 5.59 3.39
CA ILE A 158 -9.33 4.81 4.32
C ILE A 158 -8.64 3.46 4.54
N GLY A 159 -8.30 3.14 5.77
CA GLY A 159 -7.74 1.83 6.14
C GLY A 159 -8.76 0.98 6.87
N LEU A 160 -8.90 -0.25 6.42
CA LEU A 160 -9.82 -1.26 6.93
C LEU A 160 -9.05 -2.44 7.52
N ASN A 161 -9.53 -3.04 8.60
CA ASN A 161 -9.03 -4.32 9.08
C ASN A 161 -9.61 -5.51 8.28
N THR A 162 -9.26 -6.74 8.67
CA THR A 162 -9.78 -7.97 8.06
C THR A 162 -11.29 -8.14 8.23
N GLU A 163 -11.88 -7.53 9.25
CA GLU A 163 -13.32 -7.52 9.54
C GLU A 163 -14.05 -6.34 8.86
N ARG A 164 -13.30 -5.57 8.02
CA ARG A 164 -13.78 -4.37 7.33
C ARG A 164 -14.23 -3.25 8.26
N GLU A 165 -13.68 -3.18 9.46
CA GLU A 165 -13.86 -2.01 10.31
C GLU A 165 -12.83 -0.93 9.94
N VAL A 166 -13.22 0.33 10.03
CA VAL A 166 -12.34 1.45 9.73
C VAL A 166 -11.32 1.63 10.85
N LEU A 167 -10.05 1.31 10.57
CA LEU A 167 -8.92 1.50 11.47
C LEU A 167 -8.41 2.94 11.47
N PHE A 168 -8.30 3.53 10.30
CA PHE A 168 -7.88 4.92 10.14
C PHE A 168 -8.54 5.54 8.91
N ILE A 169 -8.66 6.86 8.96
CA ILE A 169 -9.19 7.69 7.89
C ILE A 169 -8.56 9.08 8.02
N ASN A 170 -8.07 9.65 6.91
CA ASN A 170 -7.51 11.00 6.94
C ASN A 170 -8.59 12.07 6.78
N ASP A 171 -8.21 13.33 7.01
CA ASP A 171 -9.13 14.46 7.00
C ASP A 171 -9.72 14.70 5.61
N GLU A 172 -8.97 14.46 4.53
CA GLU A 172 -9.46 14.55 3.16
C GLU A 172 -10.57 13.52 2.88
N ALA A 173 -10.41 12.28 3.33
CA ALA A 173 -11.46 11.26 3.20
C ALA A 173 -12.70 11.61 4.02
N LEU A 174 -12.53 12.16 5.22
CA LEU A 174 -13.65 12.63 6.04
C LEU A 174 -14.42 13.77 5.36
N SER A 175 -13.68 14.71 4.73
CA SER A 175 -14.27 15.85 4.00
C SER A 175 -15.11 15.35 2.81
N ILE A 176 -14.58 14.49 1.98
CA ILE A 176 -15.28 13.95 0.80
C ILE A 176 -16.49 13.10 1.19
N LEU A 177 -16.37 12.30 2.27
CA LEU A 177 -17.49 11.52 2.78
C LEU A 177 -18.51 12.36 3.57
N ASN A 178 -18.18 13.61 3.89
CA ASN A 178 -18.96 14.49 4.76
C ASN A 178 -19.31 13.80 6.10
N MET A 179 -18.33 13.18 6.73
CA MET A 179 -18.49 12.43 7.98
C MET A 179 -17.52 12.93 9.05
N LYS A 180 -17.89 12.78 10.33
CA LYS A 180 -17.02 13.09 11.45
C LYS A 180 -16.22 11.85 11.87
N ARG A 181 -14.95 12.03 12.22
CA ARG A 181 -14.01 10.96 12.64
C ARG A 181 -14.58 10.07 13.74
N GLU A 182 -15.23 10.65 14.74
CA GLU A 182 -15.84 9.96 15.87
C GLU A 182 -16.95 8.97 15.46
N ASN A 183 -17.60 9.25 14.33
CA ASN A 183 -18.69 8.42 13.80
C ASN A 183 -18.22 7.32 12.85
N VAL A 184 -16.93 7.29 12.51
CA VAL A 184 -16.38 6.41 11.47
C VAL A 184 -15.38 5.40 12.06
N ILE A 185 -14.47 5.83 12.92
CA ILE A 185 -13.41 4.99 13.49
C ILE A 185 -14.01 3.82 14.28
N ARG A 186 -13.49 2.62 14.05
CA ARG A 186 -13.90 1.33 14.64
C ARG A 186 -15.34 0.93 14.34
N LYS A 187 -15.93 1.47 13.27
CA LYS A 187 -17.24 1.03 12.78
C LYS A 187 -17.08 0.22 11.51
N SER A 188 -18.02 -0.69 11.28
CA SER A 188 -18.08 -1.49 10.07
C SER A 188 -18.27 -0.58 8.84
N ALA A 189 -17.41 -0.73 7.84
CA ALA A 189 -17.56 -0.01 6.58
C ALA A 189 -18.86 -0.35 5.85
N GLU A 190 -19.38 -1.55 6.05
CA GLU A 190 -20.67 -1.99 5.51
C GLU A 190 -21.83 -1.24 6.16
N GLU A 191 -21.82 -1.08 7.48
CA GLU A 191 -22.84 -0.27 8.20
C GLU A 191 -22.79 1.19 7.76
N LEU A 192 -21.58 1.78 7.64
CA LEU A 192 -21.40 3.14 7.19
C LEU A 192 -21.84 3.33 5.73
N SER A 193 -21.68 2.31 4.90
CA SER A 193 -22.08 2.31 3.49
C SER A 193 -23.61 2.44 3.30
N LEU A 194 -24.39 2.07 4.31
CA LEU A 194 -25.84 2.26 4.28
C LEU A 194 -26.25 3.74 4.34
N LYS A 195 -25.37 4.58 4.89
CA LYS A 195 -25.60 6.01 5.11
C LYS A 195 -24.86 6.91 4.13
N ASN A 196 -23.95 6.35 3.34
CA ASN A 196 -23.09 7.11 2.42
C ASN A 196 -22.92 6.37 1.09
N ASP A 197 -23.43 6.95 0.01
CA ASP A 197 -23.43 6.34 -1.33
C ASP A 197 -22.03 6.18 -1.92
N LEU A 198 -21.14 7.14 -1.65
CA LEU A 198 -19.75 7.06 -2.09
C LEU A 198 -19.03 5.88 -1.42
N LEU A 199 -19.16 5.77 -0.10
CA LEU A 199 -18.56 4.65 0.64
C LEU A 199 -19.16 3.31 0.21
N ARG A 200 -20.48 3.27 -0.07
CA ARG A 200 -21.13 2.07 -0.62
C ARG A 200 -20.52 1.64 -1.94
N ARG A 201 -20.24 2.58 -2.83
CA ARG A 201 -19.59 2.30 -4.11
C ARG A 201 -18.18 1.76 -3.90
N LEU A 202 -17.37 2.38 -3.03
CA LEU A 202 -16.00 1.97 -2.72
C LEU A 202 -15.95 0.56 -2.12
N ILE A 203 -16.81 0.26 -1.16
CA ILE A 203 -16.86 -1.07 -0.52
C ILE A 203 -17.33 -2.15 -1.49
N ARG A 204 -18.31 -1.85 -2.34
CA ARG A 204 -18.77 -2.78 -3.36
C ARG A 204 -17.66 -3.15 -4.36
N GLU A 205 -16.88 -2.17 -4.81
CA GLU A 205 -15.75 -2.40 -5.71
C GLU A 205 -14.61 -3.18 -5.04
N LEU A 206 -14.41 -3.02 -3.73
CA LEU A 206 -13.46 -3.82 -2.96
C LEU A 206 -13.85 -5.31 -2.94
N VAL A 207 -15.16 -5.59 -2.86
CA VAL A 207 -15.69 -6.96 -2.77
C VAL A 207 -15.82 -7.61 -4.14
N THR A 208 -16.25 -6.85 -5.12
CA THR A 208 -16.49 -7.32 -6.49
C THR A 208 -15.83 -6.36 -7.46
N PRO A 209 -14.52 -6.55 -7.74
CA PRO A 209 -13.79 -5.70 -8.67
C PRO A 209 -14.45 -5.72 -10.05
N SER A 210 -14.76 -4.55 -10.60
CA SER A 210 -15.21 -4.40 -11.98
C SER A 210 -14.01 -4.22 -12.91
N ASP A 211 -14.06 -4.77 -14.11
CA ASP A 211 -13.01 -4.59 -15.13
C ASP A 211 -12.91 -3.14 -15.64
N GLN A 212 -13.94 -2.34 -15.45
CA GLN A 212 -13.96 -0.93 -15.85
C GLN A 212 -13.42 -0.04 -14.74
N LYS A 213 -12.16 0.36 -14.87
CA LYS A 213 -11.48 1.33 -13.98
C LYS A 213 -11.79 2.78 -14.39
N GLU A 214 -13.07 3.14 -14.49
CA GLU A 214 -13.43 4.54 -14.75
C GLU A 214 -13.06 5.43 -13.56
N ALA A 215 -12.61 6.66 -13.86
CA ALA A 215 -12.35 7.65 -12.83
C ALA A 215 -13.65 7.99 -12.07
N LEU A 216 -13.58 7.97 -10.76
CA LEU A 216 -14.69 8.33 -9.89
C LEU A 216 -14.88 9.85 -9.93
N LYS A 217 -16.04 10.31 -10.36
CA LYS A 217 -16.41 11.72 -10.39
C LYS A 217 -17.13 12.08 -9.10
N ILE A 218 -16.57 13.03 -8.35
CA ILE A 218 -17.12 13.50 -7.08
C ILE A 218 -17.35 15.01 -7.19
N TYR A 219 -18.52 15.45 -6.77
CA TYR A 219 -18.86 16.87 -6.69
C TYR A 219 -18.77 17.31 -5.23
N ALA A 220 -17.71 18.04 -4.89
CA ALA A 220 -17.46 18.58 -3.55
C ALA A 220 -17.03 20.04 -3.66
N ASP A 221 -17.40 20.87 -2.68
CA ASP A 221 -17.07 22.30 -2.61
C ASP A 221 -17.41 23.10 -3.88
N ASN A 222 -18.55 22.82 -4.49
CA ASN A 222 -18.98 23.39 -5.77
C ASN A 222 -18.02 23.15 -6.94
N LYS A 223 -17.12 22.18 -6.82
CA LYS A 223 -16.17 21.80 -7.85
C LYS A 223 -16.29 20.31 -8.16
N GLU A 224 -16.21 20.01 -9.46
CA GLU A 224 -16.13 18.64 -9.94
C GLU A 224 -14.70 18.15 -9.87
N SER A 225 -14.49 17.03 -9.21
CA SER A 225 -13.18 16.43 -9.04
C SER A 225 -13.18 14.97 -9.47
N TYR A 226 -12.08 14.54 -10.08
CA TYR A 226 -11.91 13.19 -10.60
C TYR A 226 -10.90 12.43 -9.74
N PHE A 227 -11.29 11.23 -9.30
CA PHE A 227 -10.44 10.38 -8.47
C PHE A 227 -10.21 9.02 -9.12
N LYS A 228 -8.98 8.55 -9.07
CA LYS A 228 -8.62 7.16 -9.37
C LYS A 228 -8.60 6.37 -8.07
N VAL A 229 -9.47 5.38 -7.95
CA VAL A 229 -9.51 4.51 -6.77
C VAL A 229 -8.48 3.39 -6.92
N SER A 230 -7.76 3.12 -5.84
CA SER A 230 -6.81 2.01 -5.74
C SER A 230 -7.04 1.27 -4.43
N TYR A 231 -7.05 -0.06 -4.49
CA TYR A 231 -7.20 -0.96 -3.34
C TYR A 231 -5.87 -1.65 -3.09
N VAL A 232 -5.29 -1.43 -1.93
CA VAL A 232 -3.97 -1.96 -1.57
C VAL A 232 -4.13 -2.90 -0.37
N PRO A 233 -3.94 -4.22 -0.55
CA PRO A 233 -3.95 -5.14 0.57
C PRO A 233 -2.69 -4.94 1.42
N ILE A 234 -2.87 -4.85 2.75
CA ILE A 234 -1.77 -4.80 3.71
C ILE A 234 -1.48 -6.23 4.16
N ILE A 235 -0.27 -6.69 3.88
CA ILE A 235 0.19 -8.05 4.15
C ILE A 235 1.36 -7.99 5.12
N ASN A 236 1.31 -8.79 6.20
CA ASN A 236 2.45 -8.99 7.09
C ASN A 236 3.36 -10.08 6.50
N THR A 237 4.60 -9.71 6.17
CA THR A 237 5.63 -10.61 5.64
C THR A 237 6.60 -11.12 6.70
N GLU A 238 6.54 -10.61 7.95
CA GLU A 238 7.46 -10.93 9.05
C GLU A 238 7.01 -12.09 9.95
N ALA A 239 5.99 -12.84 9.58
CA ALA A 239 5.61 -14.02 10.36
C ALA A 239 6.73 -15.08 10.29
N GLU A 240 7.44 -15.29 11.39
CA GLU A 240 8.61 -16.19 11.53
C GLU A 240 8.38 -17.66 11.12
N LYS A 241 7.18 -18.10 10.84
CA LYS A 241 6.80 -19.44 10.33
C LYS A 241 5.38 -19.45 9.76
N GLY A 242 5.08 -18.70 8.71
CA GLY A 242 3.72 -18.79 8.17
C GLY A 242 3.54 -18.14 6.81
N GLU A 243 2.49 -18.53 6.16
CA GLU A 243 2.00 -17.89 4.94
C GLU A 243 1.74 -16.39 5.20
N PRO A 244 1.94 -15.52 4.19
CA PRO A 244 1.70 -14.09 4.31
C PRO A 244 0.26 -13.84 4.79
N HIS A 245 0.11 -13.23 5.97
CA HIS A 245 -1.19 -12.97 6.57
C HIS A 245 -1.68 -11.57 6.22
N LYS A 246 -2.88 -11.47 5.65
CA LYS A 246 -3.51 -10.19 5.33
C LYS A 246 -3.97 -9.51 6.63
N LEU A 247 -3.52 -8.27 6.83
CA LEU A 247 -3.89 -7.43 7.98
C LEU A 247 -5.09 -6.54 7.71
N GLY A 248 -5.37 -6.26 6.43
CA GLY A 248 -6.47 -5.40 6.03
C GLY A 248 -6.32 -4.85 4.62
N ASP A 249 -7.10 -3.84 4.29
CA ASP A 249 -7.09 -3.15 3.00
C ASP A 249 -6.99 -1.64 3.19
N VAL A 250 -6.27 -0.97 2.29
CA VAL A 250 -6.27 0.49 2.18
C VAL A 250 -6.96 0.89 0.89
N ILE A 251 -7.94 1.77 1.00
CA ILE A 251 -8.60 2.43 -0.12
C ILE A 251 -7.95 3.80 -0.28
N LEU A 252 -7.34 4.03 -1.44
CA LEU A 252 -6.70 5.29 -1.81
C LEU A 252 -7.44 5.91 -2.98
N LEU A 253 -7.87 7.16 -2.83
CA LEU A 253 -8.52 7.94 -3.88
C LEU A 253 -7.53 9.01 -4.38
N LYS A 254 -6.76 8.69 -5.41
CA LYS A 254 -5.81 9.65 -5.98
C LYS A 254 -6.56 10.71 -6.79
N ASN A 255 -6.39 11.98 -6.41
CA ASN A 255 -6.95 13.08 -7.16
C ASN A 255 -6.24 13.23 -8.52
N ILE A 256 -7.00 13.07 -9.62
CA ILE A 256 -6.51 13.19 -10.99
C ILE A 256 -7.20 14.31 -11.75
N THR A 257 -7.80 15.27 -11.05
CA THR A 257 -8.59 16.35 -11.65
C THR A 257 -7.73 17.20 -12.57
N GLU A 258 -6.57 17.65 -12.09
CA GLU A 258 -5.63 18.46 -12.89
C GLU A 258 -5.19 17.73 -14.17
N PHE A 259 -4.89 16.43 -14.04
CA PHE A 259 -4.54 15.60 -15.20
C PHE A 259 -5.70 15.50 -16.20
N LYS A 260 -6.94 15.31 -15.73
CA LYS A 260 -8.13 15.24 -16.57
C LYS A 260 -8.49 16.58 -17.22
N GLU A 261 -8.35 17.67 -16.49
CA GLU A 261 -8.54 19.02 -17.01
C GLU A 261 -7.52 19.34 -18.10
N LEU A 262 -6.24 19.03 -17.87
CA LEU A 262 -5.17 19.23 -18.86
C LEU A 262 -5.39 18.38 -20.11
N ASP A 263 -5.75 17.11 -19.95
CA ASP A 263 -6.04 16.20 -21.06
C ASP A 263 -7.25 16.67 -21.88
N SER A 264 -8.31 17.12 -21.21
CA SER A 264 -9.49 17.70 -21.87
C SER A 264 -9.16 19.02 -22.58
N ALA A 265 -8.36 19.88 -21.94
CA ALA A 265 -7.92 21.15 -22.56
C ALA A 265 -7.05 20.88 -23.80
N LYS A 266 -6.11 19.94 -23.73
CA LYS A 266 -5.29 19.47 -24.87
C LYS A 266 -6.17 19.02 -26.03
N THR A 267 -7.16 18.17 -25.76
CA THR A 267 -8.08 17.64 -26.76
C THR A 267 -8.90 18.77 -27.42
N THR A 268 -9.44 19.68 -26.61
CA THR A 268 -10.22 20.81 -27.07
C THR A 268 -9.36 21.76 -27.92
N PHE A 269 -8.15 22.05 -27.46
CA PHE A 269 -7.19 22.91 -28.21
C PHE A 269 -6.87 22.33 -29.57
N ILE A 270 -6.54 21.04 -29.68
CA ILE A 270 -6.23 20.39 -30.95
C ILE A 270 -7.46 20.36 -31.86
N SER A 271 -8.65 20.10 -31.34
CA SER A 271 -9.90 20.12 -32.10
C SER A 271 -10.16 21.52 -32.67
N THR A 272 -9.99 22.56 -31.87
CA THR A 272 -10.18 23.96 -32.29
C THR A 272 -9.18 24.34 -33.35
N ILE A 273 -7.88 24.06 -33.14
CA ILE A 273 -6.82 24.34 -34.11
C ILE A 273 -7.10 23.62 -35.45
N SER A 274 -7.52 22.37 -35.41
CA SER A 274 -7.85 21.60 -36.61
C SER A 274 -8.98 22.25 -37.42
N HIS A 275 -10.01 22.75 -36.75
CA HIS A 275 -11.09 23.47 -37.39
C HIS A 275 -10.63 24.84 -37.96
N GLU A 276 -9.88 25.59 -37.16
CA GLU A 276 -9.37 26.92 -37.56
C GLU A 276 -8.34 26.85 -38.71
N LEU A 277 -7.63 25.73 -38.83
CA LEU A 277 -6.73 25.51 -39.98
C LEU A 277 -7.47 25.02 -41.24
N LYS A 278 -8.51 24.21 -41.09
CA LYS A 278 -9.28 23.66 -42.20
C LYS A 278 -9.89 24.77 -43.07
N THR A 279 -10.42 25.81 -42.47
CA THR A 279 -11.10 26.93 -43.16
C THR A 279 -10.16 27.70 -44.08
N PRO A 280 -8.99 28.24 -43.63
CA PRO A 280 -8.08 28.98 -44.52
C PRO A 280 -7.45 28.07 -45.59
N ILE A 281 -7.17 26.79 -45.25
CA ILE A 281 -6.64 25.85 -46.26
C ILE A 281 -7.68 25.59 -47.36
N ALA A 282 -8.96 25.40 -47.00
CA ALA A 282 -10.04 25.27 -47.97
C ALA A 282 -10.18 26.52 -48.86
N ALA A 283 -10.01 27.72 -48.31
CA ALA A 283 -10.00 28.96 -49.09
C ALA A 283 -8.81 29.03 -50.06
N ILE A 284 -7.62 28.58 -49.64
CA ILE A 284 -6.43 28.48 -50.52
C ILE A 284 -6.73 27.49 -51.67
N MET A 285 -7.28 26.32 -51.35
CA MET A 285 -7.64 25.32 -52.36
C MET A 285 -8.66 25.85 -53.37
N MET A 286 -9.67 26.57 -52.87
CA MET A 286 -10.67 27.21 -53.76
C MET A 286 -10.06 28.29 -54.65
N SER A 287 -9.14 29.09 -54.11
CA SER A 287 -8.43 30.11 -54.88
C SER A 287 -7.54 29.49 -55.97
N LEU A 288 -6.85 28.38 -55.65
CA LEU A 288 -6.08 27.63 -56.65
C LEU A 288 -6.98 27.05 -57.75
N GLN A 289 -8.13 26.49 -57.38
CA GLN A 289 -9.09 25.95 -58.34
C GLN A 289 -9.60 27.07 -59.32
N LEU A 290 -9.80 28.26 -58.79
CA LEU A 290 -10.16 29.41 -59.63
C LEU A 290 -9.00 29.86 -60.56
N LEU A 291 -7.76 29.84 -60.02
CA LEU A 291 -6.56 30.18 -60.86
C LEU A 291 -6.32 29.15 -61.95
N GLU A 292 -6.63 27.89 -61.72
CA GLU A 292 -6.51 26.79 -62.71
C GLU A 292 -7.68 26.82 -63.76
N ASP A 293 -8.73 27.61 -63.53
CA ASP A 293 -9.85 27.72 -64.46
C ASP A 293 -9.45 28.50 -65.66
N LYS A 294 -9.49 27.90 -66.85
CA LYS A 294 -9.14 28.51 -68.14
C LYS A 294 -9.91 29.76 -68.42
N ARG A 295 -11.04 30.03 -67.78
CA ARG A 295 -11.84 31.24 -67.93
C ARG A 295 -11.20 32.46 -67.28
N VAL A 296 -10.32 32.27 -66.34
CA VAL A 296 -9.59 33.34 -65.64
C VAL A 296 -8.32 33.76 -66.44
N GLY A 297 -7.76 32.80 -67.16
CA GLY A 297 -6.57 32.98 -67.96
C GLY A 297 -5.71 31.72 -68.00
N ALA A 298 -4.88 31.57 -69.01
CA ALA A 298 -3.93 30.51 -69.14
C ALA A 298 -2.72 30.76 -68.19
N LEU A 299 -2.35 29.81 -67.37
CA LEU A 299 -1.12 29.84 -66.58
C LEU A 299 0.08 29.51 -67.47
N ASN A 300 1.21 30.13 -67.19
CA ASN A 300 2.47 29.69 -67.79
C ASN A 300 3.03 28.50 -67.04
N ASP A 301 4.04 27.81 -67.59
CA ASP A 301 4.60 26.55 -67.03
C ASP A 301 5.11 26.76 -65.63
N GLU A 302 5.70 27.90 -65.25
CA GLU A 302 6.15 28.18 -63.88
C GLU A 302 4.97 28.37 -62.91
N GLN A 303 3.93 29.08 -63.32
CA GLN A 303 2.71 29.29 -62.57
C GLN A 303 1.97 28.01 -62.36
N GLU A 304 1.93 27.09 -63.31
CA GLU A 304 1.32 25.77 -63.21
C GLU A 304 2.07 24.90 -62.18
N GLN A 305 3.41 24.92 -62.19
CA GLN A 305 4.23 24.23 -61.18
C GLN A 305 4.03 24.80 -59.80
N LEU A 306 3.97 26.12 -59.64
CA LEU A 306 3.72 26.76 -58.36
C LEU A 306 2.32 26.43 -57.80
N SER A 307 1.28 26.52 -58.67
CA SER A 307 -0.08 26.15 -58.29
C SER A 307 -0.17 24.69 -57.80
N LYS A 308 0.45 23.78 -58.54
CA LYS A 308 0.53 22.37 -58.17
C LYS A 308 1.24 22.17 -56.83
N SER A 309 2.36 22.86 -56.62
CA SER A 309 3.11 22.77 -55.35
C SER A 309 2.28 23.27 -54.14
N ILE A 310 1.58 24.40 -54.30
CA ILE A 310 0.72 24.95 -53.24
C ILE A 310 -0.45 23.98 -52.98
N LYS A 311 -1.05 23.39 -54.01
CA LYS A 311 -2.12 22.40 -53.86
C LYS A 311 -1.67 21.18 -53.10
N GLU A 312 -0.56 20.57 -53.51
CA GLU A 312 0.00 19.37 -52.84
C GLU A 312 0.32 19.66 -51.36
N ASN A 313 0.87 20.83 -51.00
CA ASN A 313 1.15 21.21 -49.64
C ASN A 313 -0.13 21.48 -48.81
N SER A 314 -1.14 22.10 -49.42
CA SER A 314 -2.43 22.35 -48.80
C SER A 314 -3.19 21.06 -48.50
N GLU A 315 -3.23 20.11 -49.43
CA GLU A 315 -3.80 18.77 -49.22
C GLU A 315 -3.07 18.02 -48.11
N ARG A 316 -1.74 18.12 -48.07
CA ARG A 316 -0.93 17.52 -47.01
C ARG A 316 -1.25 18.10 -45.63
N LEU A 317 -1.41 19.43 -45.50
CA LEU A 317 -1.79 20.08 -44.25
C LEU A 317 -3.18 19.62 -43.79
N LEU A 318 -4.15 19.50 -44.70
CA LEU A 318 -5.48 18.97 -44.39
C LEU A 318 -5.41 17.52 -43.86
N SER A 319 -4.59 16.66 -44.47
CA SER A 319 -4.39 15.28 -44.01
C SER A 319 -3.81 15.25 -42.60
N ILE A 320 -2.73 16.00 -42.35
CA ILE A 320 -2.07 16.05 -41.04
C ILE A 320 -3.01 16.56 -39.94
N THR A 321 -3.78 17.61 -40.22
CA THR A 321 -4.74 18.16 -39.25
C THR A 321 -5.88 17.18 -38.96
N GLY A 322 -6.34 16.45 -39.99
CA GLY A 322 -7.34 15.38 -39.81
C GLY A 322 -6.82 14.19 -38.98
N GLU A 323 -5.60 13.73 -39.26
CA GLU A 323 -4.94 12.68 -38.51
C GLU A 323 -4.76 13.08 -37.03
N LEU A 324 -4.31 14.30 -36.75
CA LEU A 324 -4.11 14.82 -35.42
C LEU A 324 -5.43 14.88 -34.62
N LEU A 325 -6.52 15.31 -35.27
CA LEU A 325 -7.84 15.35 -34.67
C LEU A 325 -8.34 13.94 -34.32
N ASN A 326 -8.23 12.99 -35.25
CA ASN A 326 -8.63 11.60 -35.03
C ASN A 326 -7.85 10.99 -33.87
N MET A 327 -6.53 11.16 -33.82
CA MET A 327 -5.67 10.70 -32.75
C MET A 327 -6.13 11.22 -31.37
N THR A 328 -6.41 12.52 -31.27
CA THR A 328 -6.83 13.12 -29.99
C THR A 328 -8.21 12.68 -29.55
N GLN A 329 -9.14 12.43 -30.48
CA GLN A 329 -10.45 11.86 -30.15
C GLN A 329 -10.34 10.44 -29.58
N VAL A 330 -9.44 9.63 -30.13
CA VAL A 330 -9.15 8.28 -29.62
C VAL A 330 -8.50 8.35 -28.23
N GLU A 331 -7.45 9.17 -28.06
CA GLU A 331 -6.77 9.35 -26.75
C GLU A 331 -7.72 9.78 -25.63
N ALA A 332 -8.64 10.68 -25.95
CA ALA A 332 -9.62 11.16 -24.98
C ALA A 332 -10.76 10.17 -24.70
N GLY A 333 -10.79 8.99 -25.35
CA GLY A 333 -11.92 8.07 -25.28
C GLY A 333 -13.23 8.67 -25.81
N LYS A 334 -13.13 9.73 -26.62
CA LYS A 334 -14.28 10.47 -27.17
C LYS A 334 -14.61 10.05 -28.62
N LEU A 335 -14.00 8.98 -29.10
CA LEU A 335 -14.31 8.45 -30.42
C LEU A 335 -15.76 7.97 -30.45
N GLN A 336 -16.62 8.74 -31.11
CA GLN A 336 -18.00 8.32 -31.35
C GLN A 336 -18.06 7.61 -32.69
N LEU A 337 -18.43 6.33 -32.66
CA LEU A 337 -18.68 5.55 -33.85
C LEU A 337 -20.15 5.71 -34.26
N MET A 338 -20.38 5.82 -35.56
CA MET A 338 -21.72 5.77 -36.16
C MET A 338 -21.86 4.52 -37.02
N PRO A 339 -21.99 3.33 -36.43
CA PRO A 339 -22.01 2.10 -37.17
C PRO A 339 -23.30 1.96 -37.99
N LYS A 340 -23.13 1.52 -39.22
CA LYS A 340 -24.23 1.22 -40.15
C LYS A 340 -23.94 -0.07 -40.91
N ILE A 341 -24.98 -0.69 -41.42
CA ILE A 341 -24.84 -1.90 -42.25
C ILE A 341 -24.18 -1.49 -43.56
N THR A 342 -22.96 -1.97 -43.82
CA THR A 342 -22.12 -1.60 -44.95
C THR A 342 -21.63 -2.87 -45.67
N LYS A 343 -21.55 -2.83 -46.96
CA LYS A 343 -20.95 -3.92 -47.75
C LYS A 343 -19.44 -3.71 -47.85
N PRO A 344 -18.63 -4.77 -47.64
CA PRO A 344 -17.17 -4.68 -47.79
C PRO A 344 -16.72 -4.09 -49.13
N ILE A 345 -17.39 -4.43 -50.19
CA ILE A 345 -17.05 -3.94 -51.53
C ILE A 345 -17.19 -2.43 -51.65
N GLU A 346 -18.18 -1.81 -51.05
CA GLU A 346 -18.36 -0.34 -51.05
C GLU A 346 -17.18 0.38 -50.40
N LEU A 347 -16.58 -0.21 -49.35
CA LEU A 347 -15.40 0.30 -48.68
C LEU A 347 -14.14 0.18 -49.56
N ILE A 348 -14.00 -0.95 -50.27
CA ILE A 348 -12.91 -1.21 -51.20
C ILE A 348 -12.98 -0.23 -52.37
N GLU A 349 -14.14 -0.07 -53.01
CA GLU A 349 -14.35 0.86 -54.13
C GLU A 349 -14.06 2.30 -53.73
N TYR A 350 -14.46 2.71 -52.53
CA TYR A 350 -14.14 4.02 -51.99
C TYR A 350 -12.63 4.22 -51.84
N ALA A 351 -11.92 3.26 -51.24
CA ALA A 351 -10.47 3.34 -51.06
C ALA A 351 -9.71 3.40 -52.39
N ILE A 352 -10.14 2.62 -53.38
CA ILE A 352 -9.57 2.65 -54.75
C ILE A 352 -9.76 4.03 -55.37
N LYS A 353 -10.99 4.54 -55.39
CA LYS A 353 -11.31 5.86 -55.97
C LYS A 353 -10.50 6.98 -55.31
N ALA A 354 -10.32 6.92 -53.97
CA ALA A 354 -9.55 7.91 -53.25
C ALA A 354 -8.05 7.88 -53.58
N ASN A 355 -7.52 6.73 -53.99
CA ASN A 355 -6.08 6.56 -54.26
C ASN A 355 -5.73 6.46 -55.76
N GLN A 356 -6.75 6.49 -56.66
CA GLN A 356 -6.52 6.29 -58.10
C GLN A 356 -5.51 7.29 -58.69
N VAL A 357 -5.65 8.56 -58.38
CA VAL A 357 -4.73 9.62 -58.86
C VAL A 357 -3.30 9.37 -58.41
N GLN A 358 -3.14 8.87 -57.20
CA GLN A 358 -1.82 8.54 -56.67
C GLN A 358 -1.23 7.28 -57.32
N ALA A 359 -2.05 6.28 -57.55
CA ALA A 359 -1.65 5.07 -58.26
C ALA A 359 -1.20 5.38 -59.70
N ASP A 360 -1.99 6.19 -60.40
CA ASP A 360 -1.66 6.64 -61.77
C ASP A 360 -0.33 7.42 -61.79
N LYS A 361 -0.07 8.33 -60.84
CA LYS A 361 1.16 9.09 -60.72
C LYS A 361 2.42 8.23 -60.59
N PHE A 362 2.31 7.09 -59.90
CA PHE A 362 3.40 6.12 -59.69
C PHE A 362 3.35 4.90 -60.65
N ASN A 363 2.43 4.90 -61.61
CA ASN A 363 2.17 3.78 -62.51
C ASN A 363 1.93 2.46 -61.77
N ILE A 364 1.16 2.50 -60.70
CA ILE A 364 0.82 1.31 -59.91
C ILE A 364 -0.55 0.81 -60.35
N GLN A 365 -0.64 -0.50 -60.66
CA GLN A 365 -1.91 -1.17 -60.93
C GLN A 365 -2.56 -1.61 -59.65
N ILE A 366 -3.82 -1.25 -59.43
CA ILE A 366 -4.61 -1.73 -58.29
C ILE A 366 -5.45 -2.91 -58.77
N GLU A 367 -5.15 -4.10 -58.25
CA GLU A 367 -5.89 -5.30 -58.52
C GLU A 367 -6.89 -5.56 -57.38
N VAL A 368 -8.13 -5.88 -57.75
CA VAL A 368 -9.20 -6.18 -56.76
C VAL A 368 -9.46 -7.64 -56.77
N GLU A 369 -9.22 -8.28 -55.60
CA GLU A 369 -9.66 -9.67 -55.42
C GLU A 369 -11.08 -9.68 -54.85
N TYR A 370 -12.02 -10.01 -55.76
CA TYR A 370 -13.40 -10.22 -55.39
C TYR A 370 -13.57 -11.63 -54.81
N PRO A 371 -14.26 -11.79 -53.71
CA PRO A 371 -14.52 -13.11 -53.15
C PRO A 371 -15.42 -13.93 -54.10
N GLU A 372 -15.11 -15.20 -54.26
CA GLU A 372 -15.89 -16.11 -55.09
C GLU A 372 -17.31 -16.30 -54.56
N GLU A 373 -17.49 -16.26 -53.21
CA GLU A 373 -18.77 -16.35 -52.55
C GLU A 373 -19.25 -14.97 -52.06
N LYS A 374 -20.58 -14.86 -51.85
CA LYS A 374 -21.21 -13.66 -51.34
C LYS A 374 -20.82 -13.40 -49.91
N ILE A 375 -19.99 -12.40 -49.68
CA ILE A 375 -19.60 -11.94 -48.35
C ILE A 375 -20.77 -11.28 -47.61
N GLY A 376 -20.82 -11.48 -46.30
CA GLY A 376 -21.74 -10.81 -45.37
C GLY A 376 -21.58 -9.30 -45.32
N LYS A 377 -22.52 -8.65 -44.68
CA LYS A 377 -22.44 -7.20 -44.43
C LYS A 377 -21.77 -6.95 -43.07
N LEU A 378 -21.03 -5.85 -42.97
CA LEU A 378 -20.41 -5.40 -41.74
C LEU A 378 -21.30 -4.35 -41.04
N PHE A 379 -21.34 -4.40 -39.72
CA PHE A 379 -21.95 -3.35 -38.93
C PHE A 379 -20.83 -2.45 -38.35
N VAL A 380 -20.44 -1.44 -39.12
CA VAL A 380 -19.27 -0.60 -38.86
C VAL A 380 -19.53 0.85 -39.21
N ASP A 381 -18.75 1.75 -38.62
CA ASP A 381 -18.63 3.14 -39.11
C ASP A 381 -17.91 3.13 -40.45
N SER A 382 -18.68 3.25 -41.51
CA SER A 382 -18.16 3.15 -42.89
C SER A 382 -17.12 4.22 -43.24
N GLU A 383 -17.20 5.40 -42.62
CA GLU A 383 -16.23 6.48 -42.86
C GLU A 383 -14.87 6.16 -42.23
N LYS A 384 -14.89 5.63 -41.02
CA LYS A 384 -13.68 5.24 -40.30
C LYS A 384 -12.99 4.02 -40.92
N ILE A 385 -13.75 2.99 -41.32
CA ILE A 385 -13.17 1.80 -41.96
C ILE A 385 -12.72 2.13 -43.41
N ALA A 386 -13.45 2.97 -44.15
CA ALA A 386 -12.99 3.47 -45.46
C ALA A 386 -11.69 4.25 -45.32
N TRP A 387 -11.55 5.05 -44.29
CA TRP A 387 -10.30 5.76 -43.98
C TRP A 387 -9.14 4.78 -43.71
N VAL A 388 -9.37 3.72 -42.94
CA VAL A 388 -8.38 2.65 -42.69
C VAL A 388 -7.90 2.04 -43.98
N LEU A 389 -8.83 1.61 -44.88
CA LEU A 389 -8.47 1.01 -46.16
C LEU A 389 -7.73 2.01 -47.07
N THR A 390 -8.17 3.27 -47.10
CA THR A 390 -7.52 4.35 -47.87
C THR A 390 -6.09 4.54 -47.40
N ASN A 391 -5.84 4.56 -46.09
CA ASN A 391 -4.51 4.69 -45.51
C ASN A 391 -3.61 3.49 -45.83
N LEU A 392 -4.13 2.26 -45.70
CA LEU A 392 -3.38 1.05 -46.07
C LEU A 392 -3.03 1.01 -47.53
N LEU A 393 -3.98 1.32 -48.39
CA LEU A 393 -3.78 1.36 -49.84
C LEU A 393 -2.80 2.46 -50.26
N SER A 394 -2.89 3.66 -49.69
CA SER A 394 -1.94 4.74 -49.90
C SER A 394 -0.51 4.36 -49.50
N ASN A 395 -0.36 3.67 -48.36
CA ASN A 395 0.94 3.15 -47.95
C ASN A 395 1.45 2.08 -48.93
N ALA A 396 0.62 1.14 -49.33
CA ALA A 396 0.97 0.12 -50.31
C ALA A 396 1.48 0.73 -51.64
N ILE A 397 0.79 1.74 -52.13
CA ILE A 397 1.20 2.47 -53.36
C ILE A 397 2.55 3.17 -53.16
N ARG A 398 2.74 3.89 -52.04
CA ARG A 398 3.97 4.66 -51.77
C ARG A 398 5.21 3.78 -51.57
N TYR A 399 5.03 2.58 -51.04
CA TYR A 399 6.14 1.64 -50.77
C TYR A 399 6.36 0.62 -51.86
N SER A 400 5.47 0.52 -52.85
CA SER A 400 5.63 -0.34 -54.01
C SER A 400 6.74 0.18 -54.93
N LYS A 401 7.22 -0.70 -55.76
CA LYS A 401 8.17 -0.34 -56.84
C LYS A 401 7.40 0.37 -57.96
N GLU A 402 8.05 1.29 -58.65
CA GLU A 402 7.49 1.95 -59.80
C GLU A 402 7.08 0.93 -60.88
N ASN A 403 5.93 1.11 -61.50
CA ASN A 403 5.29 0.17 -62.45
C ASN A 403 4.91 -1.18 -61.80
N GLY A 404 4.71 -1.21 -60.47
CA GLY A 404 4.26 -2.39 -59.75
C GLY A 404 2.75 -2.55 -59.68
N HIS A 405 2.32 -3.47 -58.87
CA HIS A 405 0.89 -3.67 -58.57
C HIS A 405 0.66 -3.80 -57.07
N VAL A 406 -0.58 -3.57 -56.64
CA VAL A 406 -1.06 -3.70 -55.29
C VAL A 406 -2.40 -4.43 -55.32
N VAL A 407 -2.59 -5.36 -54.45
CA VAL A 407 -3.84 -6.13 -54.34
C VAL A 407 -4.65 -5.64 -53.14
N ILE A 408 -5.94 -5.39 -53.36
CA ILE A 408 -6.91 -5.11 -52.30
C ILE A 408 -8.08 -6.06 -52.38
N GLY A 409 -8.52 -6.59 -51.25
CA GLY A 409 -9.59 -7.59 -51.26
C GLY A 409 -10.28 -7.77 -49.92
N ALA A 410 -11.23 -8.67 -49.94
CA ALA A 410 -11.95 -9.11 -48.72
C ALA A 410 -12.12 -10.62 -48.72
N LYS A 411 -11.95 -11.23 -47.54
CA LYS A 411 -12.20 -12.65 -47.31
C LYS A 411 -13.14 -12.80 -46.12
N GLN A 412 -13.96 -13.81 -46.14
CA GLN A 412 -14.83 -14.15 -45.02
C GLN A 412 -14.43 -15.49 -44.45
N ASP A 413 -14.16 -15.52 -43.16
CA ASP A 413 -14.08 -16.74 -42.35
C ASP A 413 -15.33 -16.85 -41.50
N GLU A 414 -15.55 -17.95 -40.77
CA GLU A 414 -16.81 -18.27 -40.06
C GLU A 414 -17.35 -17.08 -39.22
N ASN A 415 -16.47 -16.34 -38.53
CA ASN A 415 -16.87 -15.26 -37.63
C ASN A 415 -16.33 -13.87 -38.02
N TRP A 416 -15.46 -13.77 -39.02
CA TRP A 416 -14.74 -12.54 -39.35
C TRP A 416 -14.78 -12.24 -40.84
N ILE A 417 -14.79 -10.97 -41.16
CA ILE A 417 -14.51 -10.47 -42.51
C ILE A 417 -13.17 -9.79 -42.47
N GLU A 418 -12.20 -10.33 -43.16
CA GLU A 418 -10.86 -9.76 -43.33
C GLU A 418 -10.83 -8.86 -44.54
N LEU A 419 -10.51 -7.58 -44.34
CA LEU A 419 -10.19 -6.62 -45.39
C LEU A 419 -8.67 -6.51 -45.45
N TYR A 420 -8.07 -6.70 -46.62
CA TYR A 420 -6.62 -6.74 -46.74
C TYR A 420 -6.11 -5.91 -47.93
N VAL A 421 -4.90 -5.43 -47.77
CA VAL A 421 -4.11 -4.75 -48.83
C VAL A 421 -2.73 -5.42 -48.82
N GLN A 422 -2.29 -5.84 -50.01
CA GLN A 422 -0.99 -6.49 -50.18
C GLN A 422 -0.16 -5.67 -51.18
N ASP A 423 1.04 -5.30 -50.76
CA ASP A 423 2.07 -4.68 -51.62
C ASP A 423 3.20 -5.68 -51.92
N PHE A 424 3.94 -5.39 -53.00
CA PHE A 424 5.10 -6.15 -53.43
C PHE A 424 6.37 -5.28 -53.39
N GLY A 425 6.42 -4.39 -52.39
CA GLY A 425 7.50 -3.48 -52.15
C GLY A 425 8.73 -4.16 -51.50
N LYS A 426 9.52 -3.36 -50.81
CA LYS A 426 10.72 -3.86 -50.12
C LYS A 426 10.44 -4.61 -48.84
N GLY A 427 9.20 -4.62 -48.37
CA GLY A 427 8.80 -5.19 -47.11
C GLY A 427 9.28 -4.39 -45.89
N ILE A 428 8.94 -4.88 -44.70
CA ILE A 428 9.28 -4.28 -43.42
C ILE A 428 10.09 -5.34 -42.61
N ASP A 429 11.22 -4.91 -42.07
CA ASP A 429 12.04 -5.78 -41.21
C ASP A 429 11.21 -6.29 -40.02
N PRO A 430 11.21 -7.59 -39.72
CA PRO A 430 10.45 -8.19 -38.63
C PRO A 430 10.61 -7.48 -37.28
N ARG A 431 11.76 -6.86 -37.01
CA ARG A 431 12.01 -6.08 -35.79
C ARG A 431 11.05 -4.93 -35.59
N TYR A 432 10.50 -4.39 -36.68
CA TYR A 432 9.62 -3.24 -36.65
C TYR A 432 8.13 -3.58 -36.75
N HIS A 433 7.75 -4.85 -36.96
CA HIS A 433 6.35 -5.25 -37.15
C HIS A 433 5.41 -4.84 -36.02
N LYS A 434 5.90 -4.79 -34.77
CA LYS A 434 5.13 -4.28 -33.62
C LYS A 434 5.15 -2.75 -33.57
N SER A 435 6.30 -2.16 -33.84
CA SER A 435 6.51 -0.72 -33.70
C SER A 435 5.91 0.12 -34.82
N ILE A 436 5.56 -0.46 -35.99
CA ILE A 436 4.90 0.29 -37.06
C ILE A 436 3.53 0.82 -36.68
N PHE A 437 2.90 0.29 -35.61
CA PHE A 437 1.64 0.76 -35.06
C PHE A 437 1.83 1.76 -33.90
N ASP A 438 3.10 2.03 -33.49
CA ASP A 438 3.39 3.04 -32.49
C ASP A 438 3.22 4.44 -33.12
N ARG A 439 2.75 5.39 -32.34
CA ARG A 439 2.51 6.77 -32.79
C ARG A 439 3.83 7.45 -33.14
N TYR A 440 3.82 8.20 -34.27
CA TYR A 440 4.98 8.90 -34.82
C TYR A 440 6.14 7.97 -35.22
N PHE A 441 5.97 6.67 -35.16
CA PHE A 441 7.01 5.73 -35.56
C PHE A 441 7.14 5.68 -37.08
N ARG A 442 8.39 5.65 -37.53
CA ARG A 442 8.75 5.49 -38.95
C ARG A 442 9.97 4.58 -39.03
N VAL A 443 9.96 3.68 -40.01
CA VAL A 443 11.11 2.78 -40.19
C VAL A 443 12.34 3.63 -40.54
N PRO A 444 13.46 3.50 -39.80
CA PRO A 444 14.66 4.28 -40.05
C PRO A 444 15.18 4.13 -41.48
N GLY A 445 15.64 5.23 -42.06
CA GLY A 445 16.15 5.26 -43.43
C GLY A 445 15.08 5.32 -44.54
N THR A 446 13.78 5.42 -44.20
CA THR A 446 12.75 5.65 -45.24
C THR A 446 12.76 7.08 -45.74
N LYS A 447 12.76 7.24 -47.07
CA LYS A 447 12.68 8.55 -47.73
C LYS A 447 11.22 9.00 -47.95
N VAL A 448 10.25 8.09 -47.78
CA VAL A 448 8.83 8.39 -47.97
C VAL A 448 8.35 9.31 -46.86
N GLN A 449 7.81 10.47 -47.22
CA GLN A 449 7.30 11.43 -46.23
C GLN A 449 5.97 10.95 -45.63
N GLY A 450 5.79 11.16 -44.32
CA GLY A 450 4.55 10.80 -43.62
C GLY A 450 4.58 11.26 -42.15
N SER A 451 3.42 11.39 -41.51
CA SER A 451 3.24 11.80 -40.12
C SER A 451 3.66 10.72 -39.12
N GLY A 452 3.60 9.43 -39.53
CA GLY A 452 3.75 8.28 -38.63
C GLY A 452 2.52 8.02 -37.76
N LEU A 453 1.37 8.61 -38.09
CA LEU A 453 0.11 8.45 -37.36
C LEU A 453 -0.88 7.51 -38.03
N GLY A 454 -0.78 7.34 -39.35
CA GLY A 454 -1.78 6.61 -40.15
C GLY A 454 -2.03 5.18 -39.65
N LEU A 455 -0.98 4.38 -39.45
CA LEU A 455 -1.13 2.98 -38.97
C LEU A 455 -1.63 2.88 -37.53
N SER A 456 -1.19 3.75 -36.64
CA SER A 456 -1.68 3.78 -35.26
C SER A 456 -3.16 4.13 -35.19
N ILE A 457 -3.61 5.15 -35.95
CA ILE A 457 -5.04 5.51 -36.03
C ILE A 457 -5.86 4.40 -36.70
N SER A 458 -5.30 3.74 -37.72
CA SER A 458 -5.96 2.56 -38.34
C SER A 458 -6.20 1.46 -37.34
N LYS A 459 -5.20 1.14 -36.52
CA LYS A 459 -5.32 0.17 -35.44
C LYS A 459 -6.39 0.57 -34.43
N ASP A 460 -6.33 1.82 -33.94
CA ASP A 460 -7.29 2.34 -32.99
C ASP A 460 -8.74 2.25 -33.52
N PHE A 461 -8.97 2.53 -34.81
CA PHE A 461 -10.29 2.42 -35.41
C PHE A 461 -10.77 0.97 -35.53
N VAL A 462 -9.89 0.04 -35.89
CA VAL A 462 -10.23 -1.39 -35.97
C VAL A 462 -10.55 -1.94 -34.60
N GLU A 463 -9.71 -1.65 -33.59
CA GLU A 463 -9.93 -2.07 -32.19
C GLU A 463 -11.25 -1.49 -31.63
N ALA A 464 -11.59 -0.25 -31.95
CA ALA A 464 -12.86 0.36 -31.53
C ALA A 464 -14.09 -0.35 -32.15
N HIS A 465 -13.93 -1.06 -33.27
CA HIS A 465 -14.96 -1.90 -33.88
C HIS A 465 -14.93 -3.36 -33.42
N GLY A 466 -14.05 -3.72 -32.47
CA GLY A 466 -13.89 -5.07 -31.95
C GLY A 466 -13.06 -6.00 -32.84
N GLY A 467 -12.27 -5.42 -33.76
CA GLY A 467 -11.35 -6.13 -34.64
C GLY A 467 -9.93 -6.26 -34.10
#